data_65a3aa580ac01790afaafa89498e0b84
#
_entry.id   65a3aa580ac01790afaafa89498e0b84
#
_cell.length_a   1.000
_cell.length_b   1.000
_cell.length_c   1.000
_cell.angle_alpha   90.00
_cell.angle_beta   90.00
_cell.angle_gamma   90.00
#
_symmetry.space_group_name_H-M   'P 1'
#
loop_
_entity.id
_entity.type
_entity.pdbx_description
1 polymer ?
#
loop_
_entity_poly.entity_id
_entity_poly.type
_entity_poly.pdbx_seq_one_letter_code
_entity_poly.pdbx_strand_id
1 'polypeptide(L)'
;MVDCFDRIAVHMTELALEPVRQLKDRRMLGEVALRTPSNGHRFLVTIAKRYPDGDLGEPVFVWSVREITAAGDPIENGLGCASPAGESFREPDEAYWAAVNGLCRL
;
A
#
# COMPACT_ATOMS: atom_id res chain seq x y z
N MET A 1 -22.70 -4.54 11.42
CA MET A 1 -21.68 -3.51 11.17
C MET A 1 -20.55 -4.09 10.36
N VAL A 2 -20.17 -3.42 9.29
CA VAL A 2 -19.05 -3.89 8.45
C VAL A 2 -17.73 -3.54 9.15
N ASP A 3 -16.83 -4.52 9.24
CA ASP A 3 -15.49 -4.33 9.78
C ASP A 3 -14.71 -3.32 8.92
N CYS A 4 -13.82 -2.55 9.53
CA CYS A 4 -12.93 -1.62 8.84
C CYS A 4 -12.14 -2.34 7.72
N PHE A 5 -11.61 -3.52 8.02
CA PHE A 5 -10.87 -4.33 7.07
C PHE A 5 -11.72 -4.64 5.82
N ASP A 6 -12.96 -5.10 6.02
CA ASP A 6 -13.84 -5.47 4.91
C ASP A 6 -14.18 -4.27 4.02
N ARG A 7 -14.46 -3.11 4.62
CA ARG A 7 -14.77 -1.90 3.86
C ARG A 7 -13.61 -1.44 2.99
N ILE A 8 -12.42 -1.42 3.57
CA ILE A 8 -11.21 -0.97 2.87
C ILE A 8 -10.83 -1.96 1.79
N ALA A 9 -10.89 -3.26 2.11
CA ALA A 9 -10.57 -4.32 1.14
C ALA A 9 -11.50 -4.26 -0.08
N VAL A 10 -12.81 -4.10 0.13
CA VAL A 10 -13.77 -4.00 -0.97
C VAL A 10 -13.46 -2.78 -1.83
N HIS A 11 -13.30 -1.62 -1.20
CA HIS A 11 -13.00 -0.38 -1.92
C HIS A 11 -11.72 -0.49 -2.75
N MET A 12 -10.65 -0.96 -2.17
CA MET A 12 -9.37 -1.06 -2.85
C MET A 12 -9.35 -2.16 -3.91
N THR A 13 -9.99 -3.30 -3.65
CA THR A 13 -10.00 -4.42 -4.59
C THR A 13 -10.64 -4.05 -5.92
N GLU A 14 -11.73 -3.32 -5.90
CA GLU A 14 -12.39 -2.91 -7.14
C GLU A 14 -11.53 -1.95 -7.97
N LEU A 15 -10.72 -1.12 -7.31
CA LEU A 15 -10.00 -0.05 -7.99
C LEU A 15 -8.54 -0.39 -8.28
N ALA A 16 -7.94 -1.34 -7.58
CA ALA A 16 -6.50 -1.31 -7.46
C ALA A 16 -5.76 -2.63 -7.38
N LEU A 17 -6.42 -3.75 -7.15
CA LEU A 17 -5.69 -5.02 -6.98
C LEU A 17 -4.97 -5.44 -8.27
N GLU A 18 -5.56 -5.20 -9.42
CA GLU A 18 -4.93 -5.52 -10.69
C GLU A 18 -3.61 -4.74 -10.91
N PRO A 19 -3.56 -3.41 -10.75
CA PRO A 19 -2.30 -2.68 -10.81
C PRO A 19 -1.26 -3.17 -9.80
N VAL A 20 -1.69 -3.55 -8.59
CA VAL A 20 -0.78 -4.11 -7.58
C VAL A 20 -0.13 -5.40 -8.08
N ARG A 21 -0.93 -6.31 -8.63
CA ARG A 21 -0.43 -7.58 -9.18
C ARG A 21 0.54 -7.38 -10.33
N GLN A 22 0.33 -6.35 -11.15
CA GLN A 22 1.21 -6.03 -12.27
C GLN A 22 2.62 -5.62 -11.82
N LEU A 23 2.81 -5.24 -10.56
CA LEU A 23 4.14 -4.92 -10.05
C LEU A 23 5.13 -6.09 -10.14
N LYS A 24 4.65 -7.32 -10.25
CA LYS A 24 5.55 -8.46 -10.48
C LYS A 24 6.25 -8.41 -11.84
N ASP A 25 5.64 -7.78 -12.83
CA ASP A 25 6.25 -7.63 -14.14
C ASP A 25 7.39 -6.60 -14.04
N ARG A 26 8.60 -7.01 -14.42
CA ARG A 26 9.79 -6.15 -14.34
C ARG A 26 9.66 -4.87 -15.19
N ARG A 27 8.79 -4.89 -16.20
CA ARG A 27 8.55 -3.75 -17.07
C ARG A 27 7.61 -2.72 -16.48
N MET A 28 6.95 -3.04 -15.37
CA MET A 28 6.01 -2.14 -14.74
C MET A 28 6.72 -1.17 -13.79
N LEU A 29 6.05 -0.05 -13.50
CA LEU A 29 6.56 0.96 -12.57
C LEU A 29 6.89 0.34 -11.21
N GLY A 30 7.77 0.99 -10.47
CA GLY A 30 8.26 0.51 -9.19
C GLY A 30 7.30 0.65 -8.04
N GLU A 31 6.13 1.29 -8.23
CA GLU A 31 5.15 1.44 -7.16
C GLU A 31 3.75 1.69 -7.69
N VAL A 32 2.77 1.37 -6.84
CA VAL A 32 1.35 1.72 -7.04
C VAL A 32 0.90 2.50 -5.82
N ALA A 33 0.27 3.64 -6.03
CA ALA A 33 -0.24 4.50 -4.97
C ALA A 33 -1.75 4.63 -5.10
N LEU A 34 -2.45 4.43 -3.99
CA LEU A 34 -3.91 4.36 -3.94
C LEU A 34 -4.44 5.32 -2.88
N ARG A 35 -5.42 6.14 -3.25
CA ARG A 35 -6.07 7.04 -2.31
C ARG A 35 -7.27 6.32 -1.69
N THR A 36 -7.34 6.29 -0.36
CA THR A 36 -8.38 5.54 0.35
C THR A 36 -8.88 6.34 1.55
N PRO A 37 -10.21 6.53 1.69
CA PRO A 37 -10.76 7.13 2.90
C PRO A 37 -10.84 6.10 4.04
N SER A 38 -10.69 6.55 5.27
CA SER A 38 -10.89 5.73 6.46
C SER A 38 -11.18 6.63 7.65
N ASN A 39 -12.34 6.41 8.31
CA ASN A 39 -12.74 7.11 9.53
C ASN A 39 -12.68 8.65 9.42
N GLY A 40 -13.11 9.20 8.29
CA GLY A 40 -13.11 10.65 8.08
C GLY A 40 -11.76 11.22 7.65
N HIS A 41 -10.72 10.41 7.56
CA HIS A 41 -9.40 10.78 7.07
C HIS A 41 -9.19 10.26 5.67
N ARG A 42 -8.22 10.81 4.97
CA ARG A 42 -7.81 10.33 3.65
C ARG A 42 -6.38 9.84 3.72
N PHE A 43 -6.11 8.71 3.09
CA PHE A 43 -4.79 8.08 3.13
C PHE A 43 -4.28 7.79 1.73
N LEU A 44 -2.96 7.86 1.59
CA LEU A 44 -2.25 7.34 0.44
C LEU A 44 -1.62 6.01 0.84
N VAL A 45 -2.04 4.93 0.20
CA VAL A 45 -1.48 3.60 0.41
C VAL A 45 -0.54 3.31 -0.75
N THR A 46 0.71 3.04 -0.46
CA THR A 46 1.73 2.78 -1.49
C THR A 46 2.27 1.36 -1.33
N ILE A 47 2.27 0.60 -2.43
CA ILE A 47 2.92 -0.69 -2.53
C ILE A 47 4.12 -0.49 -3.44
N ALA A 48 5.31 -0.67 -2.93
CA ALA A 48 6.54 -0.39 -3.66
C ALA A 48 7.37 -1.65 -3.89
N LYS A 49 7.94 -1.73 -5.08
CA LYS A 49 8.84 -2.80 -5.48
C LYS A 49 10.28 -2.39 -5.20
N ARG A 50 11.06 -3.30 -4.62
CA ARG A 50 12.47 -3.09 -4.28
C ARG A 50 13.30 -4.26 -4.77
N TYR A 51 14.54 -3.99 -5.09
CA TYR A 51 15.51 -5.00 -5.52
C TYR A 51 16.71 -4.99 -4.55
N PRO A 52 16.61 -5.70 -3.41
CA PRO A 52 17.67 -5.68 -2.39
C PRO A 52 18.99 -6.27 -2.88
N ASP A 53 18.93 -7.21 -3.84
CA ASP A 53 20.12 -7.88 -4.40
C ASP A 53 20.50 -7.37 -5.78
N GLY A 54 20.02 -6.17 -6.15
CA GLY A 54 20.29 -5.57 -7.45
C GLY A 54 19.29 -5.99 -8.53
N ASP A 55 19.40 -5.40 -9.72
CA ASP A 55 18.42 -5.53 -10.80
C ASP A 55 18.24 -6.94 -11.33
N LEU A 56 19.22 -7.82 -11.11
CA LEU A 56 19.15 -9.21 -11.56
C LEU A 56 18.53 -10.14 -10.53
N GLY A 57 18.33 -9.66 -9.30
CA GLY A 57 17.68 -10.43 -8.24
C GLY A 57 16.16 -10.42 -8.34
N GLU A 58 15.53 -11.18 -7.44
CA GLU A 58 14.08 -11.17 -7.32
C GLU A 58 13.61 -9.90 -6.60
N PRO A 59 12.50 -9.29 -7.05
CA PRO A 59 11.95 -8.15 -6.35
C PRO A 59 11.28 -8.57 -5.04
N VAL A 60 11.25 -7.64 -4.09
CA VAL A 60 10.43 -7.74 -2.89
C VAL A 60 9.50 -6.53 -2.85
N PHE A 61 8.43 -6.64 -2.04
CA PHE A 61 7.40 -5.61 -1.98
C PHE A 61 7.26 -5.12 -0.55
N VAL A 62 7.14 -3.82 -0.40
CA VAL A 62 6.93 -3.15 0.88
C VAL A 62 5.74 -2.21 0.76
N TRP A 63 5.18 -1.80 1.88
CA TRP A 63 4.01 -0.94 1.89
C TRP A 63 4.20 0.25 2.81
N SER A 64 3.44 1.32 2.53
CA SER A 64 3.33 2.45 3.43
C SER A 64 1.92 3.04 3.35
N VAL A 65 1.50 3.66 4.45
CA VAL A 65 0.22 4.35 4.56
C VAL A 65 0.49 5.71 5.16
N ARG A 66 -0.02 6.78 4.53
CA ARG A 66 0.20 8.14 5.01
C ARG A 66 -1.05 8.97 4.82
N GLU A 67 -1.40 9.74 5.84
CA GLU A 67 -2.54 10.64 5.76
C GLU A 67 -2.24 11.79 4.80
N ILE A 68 -3.23 12.13 3.95
CA ILE A 68 -3.10 13.17 2.94
C ILE A 68 -4.25 14.17 3.06
N THR A 69 -4.04 15.37 2.51
CA THR A 69 -5.08 16.39 2.37
C THR A 69 -6.06 16.01 1.25
N ALA A 70 -7.15 16.75 1.13
CA ALA A 70 -8.09 16.59 0.01
C ALA A 70 -7.40 16.78 -1.35
N ALA A 71 -6.35 17.57 -1.42
CA ALA A 71 -5.57 17.79 -2.63
C ALA A 71 -4.56 16.68 -2.91
N GLY A 72 -4.34 15.76 -1.96
CA GLY A 72 -3.41 14.65 -2.11
C GLY A 72 -2.03 14.87 -1.55
N ASP A 73 -1.79 15.97 -0.83
CA ASP A 73 -0.49 16.27 -0.24
C ASP A 73 -0.33 15.61 1.13
N PRO A 74 0.87 15.14 1.49
CA PRO A 74 1.12 14.58 2.82
C PRO A 74 0.83 15.62 3.91
N ILE A 75 0.18 15.15 4.99
CA ILE A 75 -0.09 15.99 6.16
C ILE A 75 1.10 15.85 7.12
N GLU A 76 1.75 16.98 7.44
CA GLU A 76 2.80 16.99 8.44
C GLU A 76 2.21 16.59 9.79
N ASN A 77 2.85 15.65 10.47
CA ASN A 77 2.37 15.06 11.71
C ASN A 77 1.02 14.34 11.59
N GLY A 78 0.62 13.99 10.38
CA GLY A 78 -0.56 13.16 10.15
C GLY A 78 -0.34 11.70 10.53
N LEU A 79 -1.43 10.94 10.52
CA LEU A 79 -1.39 9.50 10.80
C LEU A 79 -0.62 8.77 9.71
N GLY A 80 0.04 7.68 10.07
CA GLY A 80 0.74 6.86 9.10
C GLY A 80 1.40 5.64 9.72
N CYS A 81 1.72 4.68 8.86
CA CYS A 81 2.49 3.49 9.22
C CYS A 81 3.12 2.92 7.96
N ALA A 82 4.05 1.99 8.13
CA ALA A 82 4.75 1.37 7.01
C ALA A 82 5.20 -0.03 7.40
N SER A 83 5.67 -0.80 6.41
CA SER A 83 6.32 -2.08 6.68
C SER A 83 7.45 -1.85 7.69
N PRO A 84 7.52 -2.63 8.78
CA PRO A 84 8.65 -2.55 9.69
C PRO A 84 9.98 -2.74 8.96
N ALA A 85 11.04 -2.14 9.47
CA ALA A 85 12.38 -2.29 8.89
C ALA A 85 12.75 -3.77 8.84
N GLY A 86 13.18 -4.23 7.67
CA GLY A 86 13.52 -5.63 7.46
C GLY A 86 12.35 -6.53 7.07
N GLU A 87 11.12 -6.04 7.13
CA GLU A 87 9.96 -6.80 6.65
C GLU A 87 9.73 -6.50 5.17
N SER A 88 9.59 -7.55 4.37
CA SER A 88 9.25 -7.41 2.96
C SER A 88 8.50 -8.67 2.53
N PHE A 89 7.82 -8.58 1.40
CA PHE A 89 6.99 -9.66 0.88
C PHE A 89 7.46 -10.05 -0.52
N ARG A 90 7.33 -11.32 -0.85
CA ARG A 90 7.68 -11.82 -2.18
C ARG A 90 6.57 -11.60 -3.21
N GLU A 91 5.34 -11.37 -2.72
CA GLU A 91 4.18 -11.13 -3.57
C GLU A 91 3.61 -9.73 -3.29
N PRO A 92 3.26 -8.97 -4.33
CA PRO A 92 2.66 -7.65 -4.12
C PRO A 92 1.30 -7.73 -3.42
N ASP A 93 0.53 -8.81 -3.64
CA ASP A 93 -0.74 -9.04 -2.96
C ASP A 93 -0.56 -9.11 -1.44
N GLU A 94 0.50 -9.77 -0.96
CA GLU A 94 0.80 -9.86 0.46
C GLU A 94 1.10 -8.49 1.07
N ALA A 95 1.87 -7.66 0.37
CA ALA A 95 2.16 -6.31 0.81
C ALA A 95 0.88 -5.45 0.83
N TYR A 96 0.00 -5.62 -0.17
CA TYR A 96 -1.28 -4.95 -0.23
C TYR A 96 -2.15 -5.27 0.99
N TRP A 97 -2.30 -6.55 1.34
CA TRP A 97 -3.11 -6.94 2.50
C TRP A 97 -2.49 -6.49 3.82
N ALA A 98 -1.16 -6.46 3.91
CA ALA A 98 -0.48 -5.91 5.08
C ALA A 98 -0.76 -4.40 5.21
N ALA A 99 -0.79 -3.67 4.10
CA ALA A 99 -1.12 -2.26 4.08
C ALA A 99 -2.56 -2.01 4.55
N VAL A 100 -3.53 -2.82 4.09
CA VAL A 100 -4.92 -2.73 4.52
C VAL A 100 -5.03 -2.95 6.04
N ASN A 101 -4.35 -3.96 6.57
CA ASN A 101 -4.29 -4.20 8.00
C ASN A 101 -3.70 -3.03 8.77
N GLY A 102 -2.61 -2.45 8.26
CA GLY A 102 -1.98 -1.28 8.87
C GLY A 102 -2.91 -0.08 8.89
N LEU A 103 -3.61 0.17 7.80
CA LEU A 103 -4.58 1.25 7.68
C LEU A 103 -5.71 1.10 8.70
N CYS A 104 -6.22 -0.09 8.89
CA CYS A 104 -7.31 -0.35 9.85
C CYS A 104 -6.91 -0.15 11.30
N ARG A 105 -5.60 -0.13 11.60
CA ARG A 105 -5.10 0.12 12.96
C ARG A 105 -4.89 1.60 13.24
N LEU A 106 -4.98 2.44 12.24
CA LEU A 106 -4.89 3.90 12.39
C LEU A 106 -6.29 4.50 12.76
#